data_992a74637e531408d7702ae38e62dfd4
#
_entry.id   992a74637e531408d7702ae38e62dfd4
#
_cell.length_a   1.000
_cell.length_b   1.000
_cell.length_c   1.000
_cell.angle_alpha   90.00
_cell.angle_beta   90.00
_cell.angle_gamma   90.00
#
_symmetry.space_group_name_H-M   'P 1'
#
loop_
_entity.id
_entity.type
_entity.pdbx_description
1 polymer ?
#
loop_
_entity_poly.entity_id
_entity_poly.type
_entity_poly.pdbx_seq_one_letter_code
_entity_poly.pdbx_strand_id
1 'polypeptide(L)'
;MSNFYQNLPPELSIELQQLAKLMYDTREARSGLLAHYGVDDEAALLARIGAGELPSLPAYDDYLSARLLDQTSLAARARMAQLAGQPLAEVPEPLHLPLAELAQQHFADQLDSAPLLLQNALQLVLDNGVEMEIRYADADHYALSWSWGEGVLRIDTAPGEQASRLVRDDGSAHADTLTTPGGEPWA
;
A
#
# COMPACT_ATOMS: atom_id res chain seq x y z
N MET A 1 -6.43 31.18 -25.39
CA MET A 1 -6.31 30.46 -24.12
C MET A 1 -4.91 30.72 -23.58
N SER A 2 -4.79 31.50 -22.49
CA SER A 2 -3.50 31.79 -21.85
C SER A 2 -2.92 30.47 -21.34
N ASN A 3 -1.73 30.11 -21.81
CA ASN A 3 -1.06 28.87 -21.39
C ASN A 3 -0.58 29.11 -19.94
N PHE A 4 -1.35 28.59 -18.97
CA PHE A 4 -1.07 28.74 -17.53
C PHE A 4 0.38 28.35 -17.17
N TYR A 5 0.95 27.42 -17.93
CA TYR A 5 2.31 26.90 -17.72
C TYR A 5 3.43 27.84 -18.23
N GLN A 6 3.15 28.87 -19.03
CA GLN A 6 4.20 29.71 -19.64
C GLN A 6 4.85 30.70 -18.68
N ASN A 7 4.26 30.96 -17.51
CA ASN A 7 4.75 31.92 -16.52
C ASN A 7 5.19 31.26 -15.19
N LEU A 8 5.27 29.93 -15.12
CA LEU A 8 5.70 29.22 -13.91
C LEU A 8 7.23 29.05 -13.90
N PRO A 9 7.86 29.10 -12.72
CA PRO A 9 9.25 28.67 -12.58
C PRO A 9 9.44 27.25 -13.15
N PRO A 10 10.57 26.95 -13.81
CA PRO A 10 10.80 25.65 -14.45
C PRO A 10 10.62 24.46 -13.48
N GLU A 11 11.08 24.60 -12.23
CA GLU A 11 10.99 23.57 -11.20
C GLU A 11 9.53 23.27 -10.85
N LEU A 12 8.70 24.31 -10.70
CA LEU A 12 7.28 24.17 -10.42
C LEU A 12 6.52 23.51 -11.59
N SER A 13 6.92 23.84 -12.83
CA SER A 13 6.34 23.21 -14.02
C SER A 13 6.66 21.72 -14.08
N ILE A 14 7.89 21.31 -13.72
CA ILE A 14 8.30 19.91 -13.66
C ILE A 14 7.52 19.18 -12.56
N GLU A 15 7.42 19.74 -11.36
CA GLU A 15 6.68 19.13 -10.24
C GLU A 15 5.21 18.93 -10.62
N LEU A 16 4.54 19.91 -11.22
CA LEU A 16 3.16 19.79 -11.66
C LEU A 16 2.97 18.69 -12.72
N GLN A 17 3.93 18.56 -13.66
CA GLN A 17 3.87 17.49 -14.66
C GLN A 17 4.05 16.10 -14.03
N GLN A 18 4.96 15.96 -13.05
CA GLN A 18 5.16 14.71 -12.33
C GLN A 18 3.92 14.32 -11.52
N LEU A 19 3.30 15.27 -10.83
CA LEU A 19 2.06 15.05 -10.09
C LEU A 19 0.90 14.67 -11.01
N ALA A 20 0.76 15.35 -12.16
CA ALA A 20 -0.28 15.02 -13.15
C ALA A 20 -0.08 13.61 -13.73
N LYS A 21 1.18 13.22 -14.02
CA LYS A 21 1.51 11.87 -14.45
C LYS A 21 1.19 10.84 -13.37
N LEU A 22 1.59 11.10 -12.12
CA LEU A 22 1.31 10.22 -10.98
C LEU A 22 -0.20 10.00 -10.81
N MET A 23 -1.01 11.06 -10.87
CA MET A 23 -2.48 10.96 -10.80
C MET A 23 -3.07 10.13 -11.94
N TYR A 24 -2.52 10.25 -13.15
CA TYR A 24 -2.95 9.45 -14.29
C TYR A 24 -2.59 7.97 -14.07
N ASP A 25 -1.33 7.68 -13.77
CA ASP A 25 -0.82 6.32 -13.60
C ASP A 25 -1.56 5.58 -12.46
N THR A 26 -1.75 6.23 -11.31
CA THR A 26 -2.47 5.64 -10.16
C THR A 26 -3.93 5.37 -10.48
N ARG A 27 -4.59 6.26 -11.20
CA ARG A 27 -5.99 6.06 -11.62
C ARG A 27 -6.13 4.90 -12.60
N GLU A 28 -5.27 4.80 -13.59
CA GLU A 28 -5.29 3.70 -14.56
C GLU A 28 -4.99 2.36 -13.88
N ALA A 29 -3.98 2.30 -13.01
CA ALA A 29 -3.66 1.10 -12.25
C ALA A 29 -4.83 0.65 -11.36
N ARG A 30 -5.44 1.59 -10.61
CA ARG A 30 -6.63 1.33 -9.78
C ARG A 30 -7.80 0.81 -10.62
N SER A 31 -8.10 1.48 -11.74
CA SER A 31 -9.17 1.07 -12.63
C SER A 31 -8.94 -0.34 -13.20
N GLY A 32 -7.70 -0.66 -13.56
CA GLY A 32 -7.33 -2.00 -14.01
C GLY A 32 -7.55 -3.08 -12.97
N LEU A 33 -7.17 -2.81 -11.71
CA LEU A 33 -7.41 -3.73 -10.59
C LEU A 33 -8.90 -3.99 -10.38
N LEU A 34 -9.71 -2.95 -10.26
CA LEU A 34 -11.17 -3.10 -10.05
C LEU A 34 -11.86 -3.79 -11.23
N ALA A 35 -11.47 -3.46 -12.46
CA ALA A 35 -11.99 -4.08 -13.66
C ALA A 35 -11.67 -5.59 -13.73
N HIS A 36 -10.50 -6.02 -13.24
CA HIS A 36 -10.13 -7.44 -13.17
C HIS A 36 -11.16 -8.26 -12.37
N TYR A 37 -11.72 -7.67 -11.33
CA TYR A 37 -12.75 -8.31 -10.49
C TYR A 37 -14.18 -7.97 -10.94
N GLY A 38 -14.36 -7.15 -11.98
CA GLY A 38 -15.67 -6.74 -12.47
C GLY A 38 -16.48 -5.92 -11.45
N VAL A 39 -15.80 -5.05 -10.69
CA VAL A 39 -16.40 -4.18 -9.69
C VAL A 39 -16.09 -2.71 -10.00
N ASP A 40 -16.93 -1.80 -9.47
CA ASP A 40 -16.79 -0.36 -9.73
C ASP A 40 -15.94 0.36 -8.66
N ASP A 41 -15.85 -0.21 -7.46
CA ASP A 41 -15.13 0.39 -6.33
C ASP A 41 -14.58 -0.66 -5.36
N GLU A 42 -13.76 -0.19 -4.42
CA GLU A 42 -13.12 -1.01 -3.40
C GLU A 42 -14.11 -1.61 -2.40
N ALA A 43 -15.20 -0.91 -2.11
CA ALA A 43 -16.21 -1.41 -1.18
C ALA A 43 -16.93 -2.64 -1.75
N ALA A 44 -17.21 -2.62 -3.06
CA ALA A 44 -17.79 -3.77 -3.76
C ALA A 44 -16.80 -4.95 -3.79
N LEU A 45 -15.49 -4.69 -3.99
CA LEU A 45 -14.46 -5.74 -3.95
C LEU A 45 -14.37 -6.37 -2.55
N LEU A 46 -14.29 -5.54 -1.50
CA LEU A 46 -14.23 -6.02 -0.13
C LEU A 46 -15.47 -6.84 0.26
N ALA A 47 -16.67 -6.40 -0.17
CA ALA A 47 -17.91 -7.11 0.09
C ALA A 47 -17.91 -8.52 -0.52
N ARG A 48 -17.40 -8.67 -1.75
CA ARG A 48 -17.28 -9.98 -2.41
C ARG A 48 -16.26 -10.90 -1.74
N ILE A 49 -15.14 -10.34 -1.25
CA ILE A 49 -14.17 -11.09 -0.45
C ILE A 49 -14.83 -11.56 0.84
N GLY A 50 -15.51 -10.67 1.57
CA GLY A 50 -16.20 -10.99 2.82
C GLY A 50 -17.36 -11.98 2.66
N ALA A 51 -18.00 -12.02 1.49
CA ALA A 51 -19.02 -13.02 1.14
C ALA A 51 -18.44 -14.39 0.75
N GLY A 52 -17.10 -14.51 0.64
CA GLY A 52 -16.44 -15.73 0.17
C GLY A 52 -16.61 -16.00 -1.33
N GLU A 53 -17.04 -15.01 -2.10
CA GLU A 53 -17.16 -15.12 -3.57
C GLU A 53 -15.80 -15.08 -4.28
N LEU A 54 -14.81 -14.48 -3.63
CA LEU A 54 -13.44 -14.39 -4.09
C LEU A 54 -12.51 -14.95 -3.01
N PRO A 55 -11.43 -15.64 -3.40
CA PRO A 55 -10.41 -16.04 -2.45
C PRO A 55 -9.74 -14.79 -1.86
N SER A 56 -9.41 -14.81 -0.57
CA SER A 56 -8.79 -13.67 0.11
C SER A 56 -7.47 -13.27 -0.55
N LEU A 57 -6.69 -14.21 -1.04
CA LEU A 57 -5.50 -13.98 -1.84
C LEU A 57 -5.74 -14.39 -3.31
N PRO A 58 -5.34 -13.53 -4.27
CA PRO A 58 -4.72 -12.21 -4.14
C PRO A 58 -5.71 -11.05 -3.96
N ALA A 59 -7.04 -11.31 -3.91
CA ALA A 59 -8.06 -10.27 -4.00
C ALA A 59 -7.96 -9.19 -2.90
N TYR A 60 -7.54 -9.57 -1.68
CA TYR A 60 -7.36 -8.60 -0.60
C TYR A 60 -6.14 -7.70 -0.79
N ASP A 61 -5.05 -8.21 -1.37
CA ASP A 61 -3.90 -7.41 -1.75
C ASP A 61 -4.24 -6.40 -2.83
N ASP A 62 -5.04 -6.81 -3.80
CA ASP A 62 -5.52 -5.94 -4.86
C ASP A 62 -6.50 -4.88 -4.33
N TYR A 63 -7.36 -5.25 -3.36
CA TYR A 63 -8.19 -4.28 -2.62
C TYR A 63 -7.35 -3.22 -1.90
N LEU A 64 -6.34 -3.63 -1.13
CA LEU A 64 -5.44 -2.71 -0.44
C LEU A 64 -4.67 -1.84 -1.44
N SER A 65 -4.18 -2.44 -2.53
CA SER A 65 -3.48 -1.73 -3.60
C SER A 65 -4.37 -0.67 -4.23
N ALA A 66 -5.62 -0.99 -4.54
CA ALA A 66 -6.57 -0.03 -5.12
C ALA A 66 -6.82 1.16 -4.16
N ARG A 67 -6.98 0.90 -2.86
CA ARG A 67 -7.11 1.96 -1.85
C ARG A 67 -5.88 2.86 -1.76
N LEU A 68 -4.69 2.27 -1.75
CA LEU A 68 -3.43 3.01 -1.67
C LEU A 68 -3.19 3.86 -2.92
N LEU A 69 -3.54 3.35 -4.10
CA LEU A 69 -3.49 4.10 -5.35
C LEU A 69 -4.45 5.31 -5.32
N ASP A 70 -5.65 5.14 -4.76
CA ASP A 70 -6.61 6.25 -4.58
C ASP A 70 -6.06 7.31 -3.60
N GLN A 71 -5.53 6.89 -2.44
CA GLN A 71 -4.91 7.78 -1.47
C GLN A 71 -3.73 8.57 -2.08
N THR A 72 -2.87 7.89 -2.85
CA THR A 72 -1.75 8.51 -3.55
C THR A 72 -2.23 9.54 -4.58
N SER A 73 -3.29 9.22 -5.32
CA SER A 73 -3.91 10.17 -6.27
C SER A 73 -4.50 11.40 -5.57
N LEU A 74 -5.16 11.21 -4.42
CA LEU A 74 -5.70 12.30 -3.61
C LEU A 74 -4.59 13.20 -3.05
N ALA A 75 -3.50 12.62 -2.53
CA ALA A 75 -2.35 13.36 -2.05
C ALA A 75 -1.68 14.18 -3.17
N ALA A 76 -1.51 13.59 -4.35
CA ALA A 76 -0.97 14.30 -5.52
C ALA A 76 -1.87 15.46 -5.94
N ARG A 77 -3.20 15.28 -5.93
CA ARG A 77 -4.17 16.34 -6.22
C ARG A 77 -4.08 17.49 -5.20
N ALA A 78 -3.98 17.16 -3.91
CA ALA A 78 -3.82 18.15 -2.87
C ALA A 78 -2.53 18.96 -3.04
N ARG A 79 -1.43 18.28 -3.34
CA ARG A 79 -0.16 18.96 -3.61
C ARG A 79 -0.26 19.90 -4.81
N MET A 80 -0.94 19.49 -5.88
CA MET A 80 -1.20 20.38 -7.04
C MET A 80 -2.03 21.61 -6.65
N ALA A 81 -3.08 21.43 -5.84
CA ALA A 81 -3.91 22.53 -5.34
C ALA A 81 -3.09 23.50 -4.50
N GLN A 82 -2.22 23.01 -3.61
CA GLN A 82 -1.29 23.80 -2.82
C GLN A 82 -0.36 24.64 -3.71
N LEU A 83 0.24 24.03 -4.72
CA LEU A 83 1.12 24.71 -5.67
C LEU A 83 0.38 25.77 -6.49
N ALA A 84 -0.92 25.59 -6.71
CA ALA A 84 -1.78 26.56 -7.35
C ALA A 84 -2.31 27.67 -6.40
N GLY A 85 -1.87 27.69 -5.13
CA GLY A 85 -2.31 28.66 -4.13
C GLY A 85 -3.78 28.50 -3.67
N GLN A 86 -4.35 27.33 -3.87
CA GLN A 86 -5.71 27.02 -3.41
C GLN A 86 -5.70 26.53 -1.95
N PRO A 87 -6.74 26.86 -1.15
CA PRO A 87 -6.85 26.32 0.19
C PRO A 87 -6.98 24.79 0.14
N LEU A 88 -6.19 24.11 0.98
CA LEU A 88 -6.23 22.67 1.09
C LEU A 88 -7.51 22.20 1.79
N ALA A 89 -8.21 21.27 1.17
CA ALA A 89 -9.00 20.32 1.93
C ALA A 89 -8.03 19.41 2.72
N GLU A 90 -8.42 19.02 3.92
CA GLU A 90 -7.65 18.04 4.72
C GLU A 90 -7.56 16.73 3.93
N VAL A 91 -6.36 16.38 3.48
CA VAL A 91 -6.11 15.17 2.71
C VAL A 91 -5.31 14.25 3.60
N PRO A 92 -5.72 12.99 3.77
CA PRO A 92 -4.92 12.01 4.49
C PRO A 92 -3.54 11.88 3.85
N GLU A 93 -2.49 12.04 4.63
CA GLU A 93 -1.14 11.71 4.14
C GLU A 93 -1.05 10.20 3.87
N PRO A 94 -0.42 9.78 2.76
CA PRO A 94 -0.14 8.38 2.53
C PRO A 94 0.72 7.83 3.66
N LEU A 95 0.21 6.85 4.39
CA LEU A 95 0.86 6.32 5.61
C LEU A 95 2.18 5.59 5.34
N HIS A 96 2.44 5.19 4.10
CA HIS A 96 3.69 4.52 3.74
C HIS A 96 4.93 5.40 3.91
N LEU A 97 4.82 6.73 3.70
CA LEU A 97 5.95 7.63 3.91
C LEU A 97 6.35 7.73 5.38
N PRO A 98 5.45 8.04 6.33
CA PRO A 98 5.77 7.98 7.76
C PRO A 98 6.26 6.60 8.21
N LEU A 99 5.70 5.50 7.68
CA LEU A 99 6.17 4.15 8.00
C LEU A 99 7.59 3.89 7.51
N ALA A 100 7.95 4.35 6.30
CA ALA A 100 9.30 4.26 5.77
C ALA A 100 10.31 5.05 6.62
N GLU A 101 9.92 6.26 7.05
CA GLU A 101 10.74 7.10 7.93
C GLU A 101 10.95 6.43 9.30
N LEU A 102 9.89 5.86 9.90
CA LEU A 102 9.97 5.12 11.15
C LEU A 102 10.86 3.88 11.01
N ALA A 103 10.72 3.12 9.91
CA ALA A 103 11.58 1.98 9.64
C ALA A 103 13.06 2.39 9.56
N GLN A 104 13.35 3.47 8.84
CA GLN A 104 14.71 3.99 8.71
C GLN A 104 15.27 4.52 10.04
N GLN A 105 14.43 5.11 10.89
CA GLN A 105 14.86 5.66 12.19
C GLN A 105 15.13 4.58 13.23
N HIS A 106 14.29 3.55 13.27
CA HIS A 106 14.32 2.55 14.35
C HIS A 106 15.03 1.25 13.99
N PHE A 107 15.13 0.93 12.70
CA PHE A 107 15.65 -0.34 12.21
C PHE A 107 16.78 -0.19 11.19
N ALA A 108 17.40 1.01 11.09
CA ALA A 108 18.47 1.26 10.12
C ALA A 108 19.59 0.21 10.14
N ASP A 109 19.97 -0.26 11.33
CA ASP A 109 21.03 -1.28 11.51
C ASP A 109 20.59 -2.71 11.10
N GLN A 110 19.31 -2.91 10.82
CA GLN A 110 18.73 -4.19 10.41
C GLN A 110 18.29 -4.19 8.95
N LEU A 111 18.32 -3.02 8.30
CA LEU A 111 17.97 -2.87 6.89
C LEU A 111 19.21 -3.02 6.01
N ASP A 112 19.13 -3.88 4.98
CA ASP A 112 20.17 -3.99 3.94
C ASP A 112 20.23 -2.74 3.06
N SER A 113 19.07 -2.13 2.83
CA SER A 113 18.92 -0.95 1.98
C SER A 113 17.83 -0.01 2.50
N ALA A 114 17.79 1.21 1.97
CA ALA A 114 16.73 2.15 2.31
C ALA A 114 15.35 1.59 1.94
N PRO A 115 14.30 1.86 2.75
CA PRO A 115 12.93 1.47 2.43
C PRO A 115 12.51 1.93 1.03
N LEU A 116 11.92 1.03 0.24
CA LEU A 116 11.45 1.32 -1.11
C LEU A 116 9.94 1.61 -1.09
N LEU A 117 9.61 2.86 -1.40
CA LEU A 117 8.22 3.30 -1.55
C LEU A 117 7.73 2.97 -2.96
N LEU A 118 6.77 2.08 -3.06
CA LEU A 118 5.99 1.81 -4.26
C LEU A 118 4.68 2.63 -4.22
N GLN A 119 3.98 2.71 -5.36
CA GLN A 119 2.69 3.40 -5.42
C GLN A 119 1.60 2.76 -4.54
N ASN A 120 1.74 1.48 -4.24
CA ASN A 120 0.74 0.65 -3.54
C ASN A 120 1.32 -0.23 -2.44
N ALA A 121 2.60 -0.09 -2.11
CA ALA A 121 3.27 -0.86 -1.06
C ALA A 121 4.53 -0.16 -0.55
N LEU A 122 4.97 -0.54 0.63
CA LEU A 122 6.29 -0.27 1.17
C LEU A 122 7.07 -1.58 1.22
N GLN A 123 8.26 -1.61 0.64
CA GLN A 123 9.16 -2.76 0.72
C GLN A 123 10.34 -2.47 1.62
N LEU A 124 10.69 -3.43 2.46
CA LEU A 124 11.85 -3.43 3.33
C LEU A 124 12.67 -4.68 3.03
N VAL A 125 13.98 -4.53 2.90
CA VAL A 125 14.93 -5.65 2.79
C VAL A 125 15.80 -5.63 4.03
N LEU A 126 15.79 -6.72 4.79
CA LEU A 126 16.57 -6.86 6.01
C LEU A 126 17.97 -7.42 5.70
N ASP A 127 18.93 -7.15 6.56
CA ASP A 127 20.33 -7.59 6.45
C ASP A 127 20.51 -9.12 6.39
N ASN A 128 19.55 -9.87 6.92
CA ASN A 128 19.47 -11.33 6.84
C ASN A 128 18.83 -11.86 5.54
N GLY A 129 18.49 -10.97 4.58
CA GLY A 129 17.90 -11.31 3.30
C GLY A 129 16.37 -11.53 3.32
N VAL A 130 15.70 -11.26 4.44
CA VAL A 130 14.24 -11.27 4.50
C VAL A 130 13.69 -10.06 3.77
N GLU A 131 12.79 -10.29 2.81
CA GLU A 131 12.02 -9.24 2.14
C GLU A 131 10.65 -9.13 2.79
N MET A 132 10.30 -7.92 3.19
CA MET A 132 8.99 -7.60 3.78
C MET A 132 8.24 -6.65 2.87
N GLU A 133 6.97 -6.92 2.65
CA GLU A 133 6.06 -6.05 1.92
C GLU A 133 4.91 -5.62 2.83
N ILE A 134 4.67 -4.32 2.89
CA ILE A 134 3.65 -3.70 3.74
C ILE A 134 2.67 -2.94 2.85
N ARG A 135 1.40 -3.30 2.95
CA ARG A 135 0.26 -2.54 2.44
C ARG A 135 -0.57 -2.06 3.61
N TYR A 136 -0.49 -0.80 3.92
CA TYR A 136 -1.18 -0.22 5.07
C TYR A 136 -2.06 0.93 4.62
N ALA A 137 -3.34 0.67 4.44
CA ALA A 137 -4.33 1.67 4.05
C ALA A 137 -4.88 2.44 5.27
N ASP A 138 -5.15 1.74 6.36
CA ASP A 138 -5.55 2.28 7.67
C ASP A 138 -5.44 1.19 8.75
N ALA A 139 -5.86 1.51 9.99
CA ALA A 139 -5.77 0.59 11.13
C ALA A 139 -6.61 -0.69 10.98
N ASP A 140 -7.67 -0.63 10.18
CA ASP A 140 -8.58 -1.75 9.96
C ASP A 140 -8.30 -2.51 8.65
N HIS A 141 -7.43 -1.96 7.79
CA HIS A 141 -7.16 -2.50 6.45
C HIS A 141 -5.66 -2.45 6.14
N TYR A 142 -4.98 -3.56 6.40
CA TYR A 142 -3.56 -3.72 6.14
C TYR A 142 -3.19 -5.16 5.83
N ALA A 143 -2.00 -5.33 5.25
CA ALA A 143 -1.32 -6.60 5.11
C ALA A 143 0.19 -6.38 5.24
N LEU A 144 0.81 -7.24 6.03
CA LEU A 144 2.25 -7.38 6.15
C LEU A 144 2.61 -8.80 5.72
N SER A 145 3.54 -8.94 4.80
CA SER A 145 4.02 -10.24 4.35
C SER A 145 5.55 -10.22 4.28
N TRP A 146 6.18 -11.33 4.64
CA TRP A 146 7.62 -11.49 4.53
C TRP A 146 7.97 -12.93 4.21
N SER A 147 9.06 -13.13 3.47
CA SER A 147 9.56 -14.44 3.10
C SER A 147 10.14 -15.17 4.31
N TRP A 148 9.84 -16.47 4.43
CA TRP A 148 10.41 -17.35 5.42
C TRP A 148 10.62 -18.74 4.85
N GLY A 149 11.85 -19.10 4.49
CA GLY A 149 12.15 -20.36 3.82
C GLY A 149 11.43 -20.45 2.46
N GLU A 150 10.62 -21.50 2.28
CA GLU A 150 9.80 -21.73 1.08
C GLU A 150 8.37 -21.17 1.20
N GLY A 151 8.08 -20.39 2.23
CA GLY A 151 6.77 -19.83 2.47
C GLY A 151 6.80 -18.34 2.79
N VAL A 152 5.63 -17.75 2.81
CA VAL A 152 5.40 -16.36 3.18
C VAL A 152 4.60 -16.32 4.48
N LEU A 153 5.19 -15.72 5.50
CA LEU A 153 4.45 -15.36 6.70
C LEU A 153 3.64 -14.09 6.41
N ARG A 154 2.41 -14.07 6.90
CA ARG A 154 1.49 -12.98 6.63
C ARG A 154 0.67 -12.61 7.85
N ILE A 155 0.49 -11.31 8.05
CA ILE A 155 -0.45 -10.72 8.99
C ILE A 155 -1.32 -9.77 8.20
N ASP A 156 -2.64 -9.94 8.22
CA ASP A 156 -3.56 -9.03 7.56
C ASP A 156 -4.93 -8.97 8.25
N THR A 157 -5.76 -8.07 7.76
CA THR A 157 -7.14 -7.86 8.21
C THR A 157 -8.18 -8.32 7.18
N ALA A 158 -7.84 -9.31 6.33
CA ALA A 158 -8.76 -9.84 5.33
C ALA A 158 -10.02 -10.44 5.99
N PRO A 159 -11.23 -10.10 5.51
CA PRO A 159 -12.47 -10.63 6.08
C PRO A 159 -12.53 -12.17 6.00
N GLY A 160 -12.94 -12.82 7.10
CA GLY A 160 -13.11 -14.26 7.16
C GLY A 160 -11.82 -15.06 7.33
N GLU A 161 -10.68 -14.41 7.36
CA GLU A 161 -9.38 -15.05 7.54
C GLU A 161 -8.84 -14.87 8.96
N GLN A 162 -7.89 -15.72 9.33
CA GLN A 162 -7.12 -15.49 10.55
C GLN A 162 -6.09 -14.38 10.34
N ALA A 163 -5.93 -13.54 11.34
CA ALA A 163 -5.07 -12.35 11.26
C ALA A 163 -3.58 -12.70 10.99
N SER A 164 -3.12 -13.89 11.42
CA SER A 164 -1.76 -14.35 11.12
C SER A 164 -1.79 -15.75 10.52
N ARG A 165 -1.08 -15.95 9.42
CA ARG A 165 -1.01 -17.23 8.72
C ARG A 165 0.27 -17.40 7.92
N LEU A 166 0.71 -18.65 7.78
CA LEU A 166 1.74 -19.05 6.83
C LEU A 166 1.08 -19.41 5.50
N VAL A 167 1.44 -18.73 4.45
CA VAL A 167 1.00 -19.00 3.07
C VAL A 167 2.14 -19.73 2.36
N ARG A 168 1.85 -20.87 1.75
CA ARG A 168 2.81 -21.63 0.93
C ARG A 168 2.67 -21.28 -0.54
N ASP A 169 3.68 -21.62 -1.33
CA ASP A 169 3.71 -21.37 -2.78
C ASP A 169 2.54 -22.02 -3.53
N ASP A 170 1.94 -23.08 -2.99
CA ASP A 170 0.76 -23.71 -3.56
C ASP A 170 -0.57 -22.98 -3.24
N GLY A 171 -0.48 -21.83 -2.54
CA GLY A 171 -1.62 -21.05 -2.12
C GLY A 171 -2.36 -21.59 -0.89
N SER A 172 -1.91 -22.71 -0.30
CA SER A 172 -2.49 -23.20 0.96
C SER A 172 -2.06 -22.30 2.11
N ALA A 173 -3.03 -21.93 2.97
CA ALA A 173 -2.76 -21.14 4.17
C ALA A 173 -2.98 -22.01 5.41
N HIS A 174 -2.07 -21.92 6.35
CA HIS A 174 -2.19 -22.52 7.67
C HIS A 174 -2.23 -21.40 8.71
N ALA A 175 -3.17 -21.53 9.66
CA ALA A 175 -3.16 -20.69 10.84
C ALA A 175 -1.80 -20.82 11.53
N ASP A 176 -1.10 -19.71 11.67
CA ASP A 176 0.10 -19.64 12.47
C ASP A 176 -0.15 -18.75 13.66
N THR A 177 0.22 -19.23 14.83
CA THR A 177 0.21 -18.42 16.03
C THR A 177 1.60 -17.84 16.15
N LEU A 178 1.76 -16.58 15.75
CA LEU A 178 3.00 -15.85 16.01
C LEU A 178 3.19 -15.78 17.53
N THR A 179 4.19 -16.47 18.01
CA THR A 179 4.57 -16.45 19.42
C THR A 179 5.86 -15.65 19.55
N THR A 180 5.99 -14.92 20.66
CA THR A 180 7.26 -14.32 21.04
C THR A 180 8.33 -15.43 21.23
N PRO A 181 9.64 -15.11 21.19
CA PRO A 181 10.69 -16.07 21.49
C PRO A 181 10.56 -16.78 22.85
N GLY A 182 9.70 -16.27 23.74
CA GLY A 182 9.32 -16.90 25.01
C GLY A 182 8.07 -17.77 24.95
N GLY A 183 7.45 -17.94 23.79
CA GLY A 183 6.24 -18.76 23.61
C GLY A 183 4.93 -18.09 24.01
N GLU A 184 4.94 -16.78 24.33
CA GLU A 184 3.73 -16.02 24.59
C GLU A 184 3.14 -15.47 23.28
N PRO A 185 1.79 -15.55 23.08
CA PRO A 185 1.17 -14.94 21.93
C PRO A 185 1.33 -13.42 21.97
N TRP A 186 1.54 -12.81 20.84
CA TRP A 186 1.53 -11.35 20.69
C TRP A 186 0.14 -10.82 21.05
N ALA A 187 0.05 -9.93 22.05
CA ALA A 187 -1.18 -9.30 22.50
C ALA A 187 -1.51 -8.07 21.66
#